data_a6d4fae7e56cea9b97f38c91957647f1
#
_entry.id   a6d4fae7e56cea9b97f38c91957647f1
#
_cell.length_a   1.000
_cell.length_b   1.000
_cell.length_c   1.000
_cell.angle_alpha   90.00
_cell.angle_beta   90.00
_cell.angle_gamma   90.00
#
_symmetry.space_group_name_H-M   'P 1'
#
loop_
_entity.id
_entity.type
_entity.pdbx_description
1 polymer ?
#
loop_
_entity_poly.entity_id
_entity_poly.type
_entity_poly.pdbx_seq_one_letter_code
_entity_poly.pdbx_strand_id
1 'polypeptide(L)'
;MRVAFYAPLKSPAHPVPSGDRRMARLLMQALAVAGHDVRLACRLRMWDSGATPGRAERLEALSRRCAAGLLRRWDRDGAPWRPDVWFTYHLYHKAPDVIGPVVTAALSIPYVAAEASFAPKRASGPFAAGHRLAEAAIRRAAAIVNLASQDAAGVVPLLDGPARLVRLRPFLDTGPYVSAAADRTSLRPVLARRFGLPVDEPWLVAVAMMRAGDKQASYAVVSRALERLADRPWRLLVVGDGPALAEVRADLEPRIGGRVRWAGALGAEDLAGVYACADLMVWPAVNEAYGMALLEAQAAGCPVVAGRTGGVPDIVRDGVTGRLAPVGDDAAFAAAVAVLLDDAGKRVECGRAAAAVTAAEHGIAEAARRLDAVLTEVTR
;
A
#
# COMPACT_ATOMS: atom_id res chain seq x y z
N MET A 1 16.00 18.11 -8.35
CA MET A 1 15.79 17.68 -9.75
C MET A 1 14.32 17.86 -10.15
N ARG A 2 14.05 17.95 -11.45
CA ARG A 2 12.69 17.98 -12.02
C ARG A 2 12.30 16.56 -12.41
N VAL A 3 11.27 16.02 -11.76
CA VAL A 3 10.83 14.63 -11.91
C VAL A 3 9.52 14.56 -12.69
N ALA A 4 9.53 13.92 -13.86
CA ALA A 4 8.30 13.59 -14.60
C ALA A 4 7.70 12.29 -14.03
N PHE A 5 6.62 12.39 -13.26
CA PHE A 5 5.97 11.24 -12.63
C PHE A 5 4.84 10.69 -13.50
N TYR A 6 4.78 9.37 -13.63
CA TYR A 6 3.70 8.66 -14.32
C TYR A 6 3.25 7.40 -13.58
N ALA A 7 1.95 7.10 -13.60
CA ALA A 7 1.37 5.90 -13.00
C ALA A 7 0.38 5.24 -13.98
N PRO A 8 0.85 4.30 -14.82
CA PRO A 8 0.06 3.68 -15.89
C PRO A 8 -1.15 2.88 -15.40
N LEU A 9 -1.07 2.26 -14.23
CA LEU A 9 -2.20 1.50 -13.67
C LEU A 9 -3.31 2.43 -13.18
N LYS A 10 -2.94 3.40 -12.35
CA LYS A 10 -3.90 4.35 -11.75
C LYS A 10 -3.23 5.65 -11.37
N SER A 11 -3.61 6.71 -12.07
CA SER A 11 -3.09 8.06 -11.83
C SER A 11 -3.34 8.53 -10.39
N PRO A 12 -2.40 9.28 -9.76
CA PRO A 12 -2.63 9.95 -8.46
C PRO A 12 -3.80 10.93 -8.50
N ALA A 13 -4.18 11.42 -9.69
CA ALA A 13 -5.33 12.29 -9.93
C ALA A 13 -6.64 11.53 -10.23
N HIS A 14 -6.66 10.19 -10.19
CA HIS A 14 -7.88 9.41 -10.45
C HIS A 14 -8.95 9.70 -9.39
N PRO A 15 -10.25 9.89 -9.75
CA PRO A 15 -11.31 10.24 -8.78
C PRO A 15 -11.55 9.14 -7.75
N VAL A 16 -11.55 7.87 -8.16
CA VAL A 16 -11.86 6.74 -7.27
C VAL A 16 -10.66 6.38 -6.39
N PRO A 17 -10.80 6.36 -5.05
CA PRO A 17 -9.75 5.93 -4.12
C PRO A 17 -9.29 4.49 -4.36
N SER A 18 -8.03 4.19 -4.08
CA SER A 18 -7.45 2.84 -4.03
C SER A 18 -6.05 2.88 -3.41
N GLY A 19 -5.51 1.72 -3.02
CA GLY A 19 -4.13 1.56 -2.57
C GLY A 19 -3.11 2.12 -3.57
N ASP A 20 -3.26 1.77 -4.87
CA ASP A 20 -2.36 2.26 -5.93
C ASP A 20 -2.35 3.80 -6.03
N ARG A 21 -3.55 4.42 -6.02
CA ARG A 21 -3.65 5.89 -6.04
C ARG A 21 -2.97 6.51 -4.82
N ARG A 22 -3.14 5.90 -3.66
CA ARG A 22 -2.54 6.38 -2.42
C ARG A 22 -1.03 6.27 -2.46
N MET A 23 -0.49 5.11 -2.87
CA MET A 23 0.95 4.92 -3.00
C MET A 23 1.57 5.85 -4.06
N ALA A 24 0.90 6.06 -5.20
CA ALA A 24 1.34 7.04 -6.19
C ALA A 24 1.48 8.45 -5.60
N ARG A 25 0.54 8.87 -4.76
CA ARG A 25 0.60 10.17 -4.06
C ARG A 25 1.71 10.21 -3.01
N LEU A 26 1.89 9.14 -2.24
CA LEU A 26 2.97 9.04 -1.25
C LEU A 26 4.35 9.10 -1.92
N LEU A 27 4.54 8.43 -3.06
CA LEU A 27 5.80 8.52 -3.82
C LEU A 27 6.06 9.94 -4.32
N MET A 28 5.05 10.62 -4.88
CA MET A 28 5.19 12.02 -5.28
C MET A 28 5.51 12.93 -4.08
N GLN A 29 4.87 12.70 -2.94
CA GLN A 29 5.13 13.45 -1.70
C GLN A 29 6.54 13.19 -1.18
N ALA A 30 7.00 11.93 -1.15
CA ALA A 30 8.35 11.59 -0.72
C ALA A 30 9.42 12.24 -1.61
N LEU A 31 9.23 12.22 -2.93
CA LEU A 31 10.11 12.92 -3.86
C LEU A 31 10.10 14.44 -3.64
N ALA A 32 8.94 15.03 -3.33
CA ALA A 32 8.86 16.46 -3.00
C ALA A 32 9.52 16.80 -1.66
N VAL A 33 9.37 15.95 -0.63
CA VAL A 33 10.08 16.06 0.67
C VAL A 33 11.60 16.00 0.48
N ALA A 34 12.07 15.19 -0.50
CA ALA A 34 13.48 15.16 -0.90
C ALA A 34 13.96 16.42 -1.67
N GLY A 35 13.09 17.40 -1.88
CA GLY A 35 13.45 18.67 -2.56
C GLY A 35 13.36 18.61 -4.10
N HIS A 36 12.69 17.63 -4.67
CA HIS A 36 12.48 17.56 -6.12
C HIS A 36 11.22 18.30 -6.59
N ASP A 37 11.26 18.93 -7.79
CA ASP A 37 10.06 19.46 -8.48
C ASP A 37 9.37 18.31 -9.22
N VAL A 38 8.34 17.72 -8.61
CA VAL A 38 7.64 16.53 -9.10
C VAL A 38 6.36 16.93 -9.81
N ARG A 39 6.25 16.59 -11.10
CA ARG A 39 5.04 16.87 -11.88
C ARG A 39 4.46 15.61 -12.51
N LEU A 40 3.14 15.48 -12.45
CA LEU A 40 2.42 14.42 -13.14
C LEU A 40 2.50 14.67 -14.66
N ALA A 41 3.25 13.81 -15.35
CA ALA A 41 3.50 13.96 -16.78
C ALA A 41 2.28 13.60 -17.64
N CYS A 42 1.59 12.50 -17.29
CA CYS A 42 0.44 12.01 -18.05
C CYS A 42 -0.60 11.34 -17.15
N ARG A 43 -1.89 11.41 -17.55
CA ARG A 43 -3.02 10.76 -16.86
C ARG A 43 -3.54 9.52 -17.61
N LEU A 44 -2.92 9.14 -18.72
CA LEU A 44 -3.33 7.99 -19.50
C LEU A 44 -3.28 6.72 -18.65
N ARG A 45 -4.40 6.01 -18.62
CA ARG A 45 -4.49 4.72 -17.93
C ARG A 45 -4.23 3.59 -18.92
N MET A 46 -3.20 2.80 -18.68
CA MET A 46 -2.79 1.68 -19.54
C MET A 46 -3.44 0.34 -19.18
N TRP A 47 -4.29 0.32 -18.15
CA TRP A 47 -4.87 -0.93 -17.67
C TRP A 47 -5.67 -1.66 -18.75
N ASP A 48 -5.30 -2.92 -18.98
CA ASP A 48 -5.97 -3.84 -19.88
C ASP A 48 -6.27 -5.17 -19.17
N SER A 49 -7.52 -5.61 -19.22
CA SER A 49 -7.97 -6.89 -18.69
C SER A 49 -7.57 -8.08 -19.58
N GLY A 50 -7.15 -7.82 -20.82
CA GLY A 50 -6.93 -8.85 -21.84
C GLY A 50 -8.22 -9.36 -22.50
N ALA A 51 -9.39 -8.83 -22.10
CA ALA A 51 -10.68 -9.29 -22.62
C ALA A 51 -11.08 -8.66 -23.97
N THR A 52 -10.48 -7.52 -24.35
CA THR A 52 -10.87 -6.77 -25.54
C THR A 52 -9.78 -6.86 -26.60
N PRO A 53 -10.00 -7.54 -27.72
CA PRO A 53 -9.02 -7.62 -28.82
C PRO A 53 -8.59 -6.24 -29.33
N GLY A 54 -7.31 -6.08 -29.64
CA GLY A 54 -6.75 -4.84 -30.17
C GLY A 54 -6.68 -3.66 -29.17
N ARG A 55 -7.02 -3.88 -27.89
CA ARG A 55 -6.95 -2.83 -26.87
C ARG A 55 -5.50 -2.45 -26.54
N ALA A 56 -4.64 -3.44 -26.40
CA ALA A 56 -3.22 -3.21 -26.10
C ALA A 56 -2.55 -2.33 -27.19
N GLU A 57 -2.80 -2.63 -28.46
CA GLU A 57 -2.26 -1.89 -29.61
C GLU A 57 -2.80 -0.45 -29.66
N ARG A 58 -4.09 -0.26 -29.38
CA ARG A 58 -4.69 1.10 -29.30
C ARG A 58 -4.08 1.92 -28.15
N LEU A 59 -3.87 1.30 -26.97
CA LEU A 59 -3.24 1.96 -25.83
C LEU A 59 -1.76 2.27 -26.12
N GLU A 60 -1.04 1.41 -26.81
CA GLU A 60 0.33 1.68 -27.24
C GLU A 60 0.39 2.86 -28.21
N ALA A 61 -0.44 2.87 -29.25
CA ALA A 61 -0.50 3.98 -30.22
C ALA A 61 -0.85 5.32 -29.54
N LEU A 62 -1.80 5.31 -28.58
CA LEU A 62 -2.15 6.49 -27.82
C LEU A 62 -0.99 6.96 -26.93
N SER A 63 -0.26 6.03 -26.30
CA SER A 63 0.91 6.33 -25.47
C SER A 63 2.02 6.99 -26.28
N ARG A 64 2.30 6.50 -27.49
CA ARG A 64 3.27 7.11 -28.40
C ARG A 64 2.87 8.54 -28.79
N ARG A 65 1.58 8.79 -29.04
CA ARG A 65 1.06 10.15 -29.27
C ARG A 65 1.21 11.05 -28.06
N CYS A 66 0.94 10.54 -26.85
CA CYS A 66 1.16 11.27 -25.60
C CYS A 66 2.65 11.63 -25.42
N ALA A 67 3.55 10.68 -25.65
CA ALA A 67 5.00 10.91 -25.59
C ALA A 67 5.44 12.01 -26.56
N ALA A 68 5.01 11.94 -27.83
CA ALA A 68 5.31 12.96 -28.82
C ALA A 68 4.76 14.36 -28.42
N GLY A 69 3.58 14.41 -27.80
CA GLY A 69 3.01 15.66 -27.24
C GLY A 69 3.85 16.26 -26.12
N LEU A 70 4.33 15.40 -25.20
CA LEU A 70 5.21 15.82 -24.11
C LEU A 70 6.56 16.32 -24.64
N LEU A 71 7.17 15.60 -25.57
CA LEU A 71 8.43 16.01 -26.20
C LEU A 71 8.30 17.37 -26.86
N ARG A 72 7.28 17.59 -27.70
CA ARG A 72 7.03 18.90 -28.32
C ARG A 72 6.84 20.02 -27.30
N ARG A 73 6.22 19.72 -26.14
CA ARG A 73 6.02 20.70 -25.06
C ARG A 73 7.33 21.08 -24.38
N TRP A 74 8.23 20.12 -24.19
CA TRP A 74 9.49 20.30 -23.45
C TRP A 74 10.66 20.72 -24.35
N ASP A 75 10.51 20.60 -25.66
CA ASP A 75 11.51 20.99 -26.67
C ASP A 75 11.31 22.41 -27.21
N ARG A 76 10.27 23.10 -26.75
CA ARG A 76 10.02 24.51 -27.13
C ARG A 76 11.08 25.42 -26.52
N ASP A 77 11.62 26.36 -27.33
CA ASP A 77 12.48 27.39 -26.81
C ASP A 77 11.81 28.15 -25.67
N GLY A 78 12.52 28.29 -24.53
CA GLY A 78 11.99 28.89 -23.33
C GLY A 78 10.98 28.04 -22.57
N ALA A 79 10.90 26.72 -22.79
CA ALA A 79 10.02 25.83 -22.01
C ALA A 79 10.32 26.00 -20.52
N PRO A 80 9.31 26.38 -19.69
CA PRO A 80 9.54 26.72 -18.29
C PRO A 80 9.93 25.49 -17.45
N TRP A 81 9.78 24.30 -17.99
CA TRP A 81 10.03 23.05 -17.29
C TRP A 81 10.36 21.91 -18.26
N ARG A 82 11.47 21.24 -18.02
CA ARG A 82 11.91 20.02 -18.71
C ARG A 82 12.41 19.04 -17.65
N PRO A 83 12.04 17.74 -17.69
CA PRO A 83 12.45 16.77 -16.67
C PRO A 83 13.95 16.45 -16.76
N ASP A 84 14.54 16.19 -15.60
CA ASP A 84 15.88 15.64 -15.45
C ASP A 84 15.83 14.12 -15.33
N VAL A 85 14.68 13.56 -14.89
CA VAL A 85 14.43 12.13 -14.71
C VAL A 85 12.96 11.80 -14.92
N TRP A 86 12.70 10.61 -15.45
CA TRP A 86 11.35 10.04 -15.54
C TRP A 86 11.16 8.98 -14.46
N PHE A 87 10.05 9.05 -13.73
CA PHE A 87 9.71 8.14 -12.64
C PHE A 87 8.34 7.50 -12.88
N THR A 88 8.31 6.18 -13.10
CA THR A 88 7.07 5.41 -13.28
C THR A 88 6.74 4.60 -12.04
N TYR A 89 5.46 4.60 -11.65
CA TYR A 89 4.97 3.78 -10.54
C TYR A 89 3.97 2.72 -11.03
N HIS A 90 4.17 1.48 -10.57
CA HIS A 90 3.38 0.28 -10.82
C HIS A 90 3.37 -0.15 -12.30
N LEU A 91 4.45 -0.80 -12.67
CA LEU A 91 4.76 -1.27 -14.03
C LEU A 91 4.62 -2.80 -14.13
N TYR A 92 3.68 -3.31 -14.95
CA TYR A 92 3.52 -4.75 -15.21
C TYR A 92 2.70 -5.00 -16.50
N HIS A 93 2.47 -6.27 -16.85
CA HIS A 93 1.84 -6.69 -18.11
C HIS A 93 0.43 -6.13 -18.36
N LYS A 94 -0.38 -5.83 -17.33
CA LYS A 94 -1.70 -5.20 -17.50
C LYS A 94 -1.66 -3.68 -17.58
N ALA A 95 -0.56 -3.07 -17.18
CA ALA A 95 -0.37 -1.63 -17.19
C ALA A 95 1.09 -1.29 -17.51
N PRO A 96 1.58 -1.60 -18.74
CA PRO A 96 2.94 -1.28 -19.16
C PRO A 96 3.12 0.23 -19.32
N ASP A 97 4.37 0.72 -19.18
CA ASP A 97 4.73 2.07 -19.57
C ASP A 97 5.39 2.08 -20.95
N VAL A 98 4.78 2.80 -21.88
CA VAL A 98 5.33 3.08 -23.21
C VAL A 98 5.86 4.51 -23.29
N ILE A 99 5.29 5.42 -22.49
CA ILE A 99 5.60 6.86 -22.55
C ILE A 99 7.02 7.11 -22.02
N GLY A 100 7.34 6.58 -20.86
CA GLY A 100 8.63 6.77 -20.19
C GLY A 100 9.82 6.35 -21.05
N PRO A 101 9.86 5.10 -21.55
CA PRO A 101 10.93 4.65 -22.45
C PRO A 101 11.14 5.51 -23.69
N VAL A 102 10.05 5.98 -24.34
CA VAL A 102 10.13 6.85 -25.51
C VAL A 102 10.69 8.22 -25.15
N VAL A 103 10.17 8.84 -24.09
CA VAL A 103 10.58 10.18 -23.63
C VAL A 103 12.04 10.17 -23.17
N THR A 104 12.43 9.19 -22.36
CA THR A 104 13.79 9.11 -21.82
C THR A 104 14.84 8.84 -22.90
N ALA A 105 14.47 8.07 -23.94
CA ALA A 105 15.33 7.90 -25.10
C ALA A 105 15.56 9.21 -25.86
N ALA A 106 14.47 9.96 -26.11
CA ALA A 106 14.55 11.21 -26.89
C ALA A 106 15.27 12.34 -26.13
N LEU A 107 15.09 12.43 -24.79
CA LEU A 107 15.67 13.47 -23.95
C LEU A 107 17.05 13.10 -23.37
N SER A 108 17.51 11.86 -23.57
CA SER A 108 18.74 11.31 -22.94
C SER A 108 18.77 11.45 -21.42
N ILE A 109 17.62 11.20 -20.77
CA ILE A 109 17.49 11.25 -19.31
C ILE A 109 17.22 9.85 -18.74
N PRO A 110 17.56 9.59 -17.45
CA PRO A 110 17.31 8.31 -16.83
C PRO A 110 15.83 7.99 -16.68
N TYR A 111 15.50 6.68 -16.79
CA TYR A 111 14.21 6.06 -16.53
C TYR A 111 14.28 5.28 -15.23
N VAL A 112 13.44 5.62 -14.27
CA VAL A 112 13.30 4.91 -12.98
C VAL A 112 11.89 4.35 -12.88
N ALA A 113 11.75 3.09 -12.48
CA ALA A 113 10.45 2.51 -12.21
C ALA A 113 10.35 1.99 -10.77
N ALA A 114 9.24 2.29 -10.10
CA ALA A 114 8.91 1.75 -8.79
C ALA A 114 7.80 0.71 -8.92
N GLU A 115 7.90 -0.38 -8.14
CA GLU A 115 6.94 -1.49 -8.13
C GLU A 115 6.75 -2.09 -9.54
N ALA A 116 7.85 -2.61 -10.09
CA ALA A 116 7.82 -3.36 -11.33
C ALA A 116 7.61 -4.85 -11.04
N SER A 117 6.72 -5.49 -11.79
CA SER A 117 6.45 -6.93 -11.69
C SER A 117 6.52 -7.60 -13.05
N PHE A 118 7.23 -8.73 -13.11
CA PHE A 118 7.41 -9.51 -14.32
C PHE A 118 7.16 -11.00 -14.08
N ALA A 119 6.35 -11.62 -14.92
CA ALA A 119 6.00 -13.03 -14.80
C ALA A 119 6.10 -13.73 -16.17
N PRO A 120 7.10 -14.61 -16.41
CA PRO A 120 7.34 -15.28 -17.70
C PRO A 120 6.11 -16.01 -18.26
N LYS A 121 5.25 -16.56 -17.39
CA LYS A 121 3.98 -17.21 -17.78
C LYS A 121 2.99 -16.30 -18.53
N ARG A 122 3.24 -14.99 -18.59
CA ARG A 122 2.43 -13.99 -19.30
C ARG A 122 2.98 -13.65 -20.69
N ALA A 123 4.05 -14.27 -21.11
CA ALA A 123 4.65 -14.09 -22.44
C ALA A 123 3.73 -14.56 -23.59
N SER A 124 2.73 -15.36 -23.29
CA SER A 124 1.72 -15.86 -24.25
C SER A 124 0.30 -15.50 -23.80
N GLY A 125 -0.67 -15.68 -24.70
CA GLY A 125 -2.08 -15.41 -24.43
C GLY A 125 -2.44 -13.93 -24.46
N PRO A 126 -3.56 -13.53 -23.80
CA PRO A 126 -4.15 -12.19 -23.96
C PRO A 126 -3.28 -11.05 -23.42
N PHE A 127 -2.23 -11.35 -22.66
CA PHE A 127 -1.33 -10.34 -22.09
C PHE A 127 0.03 -10.27 -22.79
N ALA A 128 0.28 -11.04 -23.86
CA ALA A 128 1.59 -11.11 -24.52
C ALA A 128 2.11 -9.74 -24.98
N ALA A 129 1.25 -8.90 -25.56
CA ALA A 129 1.63 -7.55 -25.97
C ALA A 129 2.06 -6.67 -24.79
N GLY A 130 1.23 -6.58 -23.74
CA GLY A 130 1.56 -5.82 -22.53
C GLY A 130 2.76 -6.37 -21.79
N HIS A 131 2.98 -7.69 -21.80
CA HIS A 131 4.16 -8.34 -21.23
C HIS A 131 5.44 -7.90 -21.92
N ARG A 132 5.50 -7.90 -23.26
CA ARG A 132 6.66 -7.41 -24.02
C ARG A 132 6.96 -5.93 -23.76
N LEU A 133 5.91 -5.09 -23.68
CA LEU A 133 6.06 -3.66 -23.38
C LEU A 133 6.60 -3.44 -21.96
N ALA A 134 6.12 -4.21 -20.98
CA ALA A 134 6.60 -4.12 -19.61
C ALA A 134 8.07 -4.60 -19.51
N GLU A 135 8.43 -5.70 -20.20
CA GLU A 135 9.81 -6.18 -20.27
C GLU A 135 10.74 -5.11 -20.84
N ALA A 136 10.38 -4.52 -21.97
CA ALA A 136 11.19 -3.48 -22.61
C ALA A 136 11.40 -2.27 -21.68
N ALA A 137 10.37 -1.85 -20.93
CA ALA A 137 10.47 -0.78 -19.97
C ALA A 137 11.35 -1.13 -18.77
N ILE A 138 11.25 -2.36 -18.23
CA ILE A 138 12.09 -2.84 -17.14
C ILE A 138 13.56 -2.88 -17.55
N ARG A 139 13.87 -3.46 -18.72
CA ARG A 139 15.25 -3.52 -19.25
C ARG A 139 15.87 -2.15 -19.48
N ARG A 140 15.07 -1.15 -19.84
CA ARG A 140 15.52 0.23 -20.02
C ARG A 140 15.77 0.97 -18.69
N ALA A 141 15.20 0.53 -17.59
CA ALA A 141 15.29 1.26 -16.33
C ALA A 141 16.74 1.40 -15.85
N ALA A 142 17.15 2.62 -15.52
CA ALA A 142 18.40 2.90 -14.83
C ALA A 142 18.38 2.35 -13.40
N ALA A 143 17.20 2.39 -12.76
CA ALA A 143 16.97 1.73 -11.48
C ALA A 143 15.51 1.25 -11.35
N ILE A 144 15.32 0.14 -10.65
CA ILE A 144 14.02 -0.37 -10.21
C ILE A 144 13.94 -0.21 -8.69
N VAL A 145 12.96 0.56 -8.23
CA VAL A 145 12.64 0.70 -6.80
C VAL A 145 11.60 -0.36 -6.44
N ASN A 146 12.02 -1.36 -5.67
CA ASN A 146 11.18 -2.49 -5.29
C ASN A 146 10.54 -2.26 -3.92
N LEU A 147 9.19 -2.23 -3.87
CA LEU A 147 8.42 -2.06 -2.64
C LEU A 147 8.08 -3.41 -1.98
N ALA A 148 7.80 -4.46 -2.79
CA ALA A 148 7.48 -5.79 -2.31
C ALA A 148 8.65 -6.76 -2.55
N SER A 149 9.11 -7.45 -1.50
CA SER A 149 10.23 -8.42 -1.61
C SER A 149 9.98 -9.53 -2.63
N GLN A 150 8.73 -9.98 -2.75
CA GLN A 150 8.33 -11.06 -3.64
C GLN A 150 8.47 -10.74 -5.13
N ASP A 151 8.39 -9.46 -5.54
CA ASP A 151 8.49 -9.07 -6.95
C ASP A 151 9.93 -9.06 -7.49
N ALA A 152 10.92 -9.02 -6.59
CA ALA A 152 12.34 -9.00 -6.95
C ALA A 152 12.75 -10.19 -7.83
N ALA A 153 12.29 -11.39 -7.48
CA ALA A 153 12.67 -12.62 -8.19
C ALA A 153 12.29 -12.62 -9.67
N GLY A 154 11.17 -11.97 -10.02
CA GLY A 154 10.74 -11.84 -11.42
C GLY A 154 11.52 -10.79 -12.21
N VAL A 155 11.97 -9.73 -11.53
CA VAL A 155 12.59 -8.55 -12.16
C VAL A 155 14.10 -8.70 -12.31
N VAL A 156 14.79 -9.29 -11.32
CA VAL A 156 16.26 -9.45 -11.32
C VAL A 156 16.84 -10.03 -12.62
N PRO A 157 16.25 -11.08 -13.24
CA PRO A 157 16.79 -11.64 -14.49
C PRO A 157 16.77 -10.68 -15.69
N LEU A 158 16.03 -9.58 -15.59
CA LEU A 158 15.93 -8.56 -16.66
C LEU A 158 16.92 -7.40 -16.49
N LEU A 159 17.61 -7.34 -15.36
CA LEU A 159 18.52 -6.25 -15.03
C LEU A 159 19.97 -6.61 -15.36
N ASP A 160 20.74 -5.61 -15.80
CA ASP A 160 22.17 -5.79 -16.14
C ASP A 160 23.07 -5.93 -14.90
N GLY A 161 22.50 -5.96 -13.71
CA GLY A 161 23.21 -6.15 -12.45
C GLY A 161 22.35 -5.88 -11.21
N PRO A 162 22.75 -6.41 -10.04
CA PRO A 162 21.97 -6.27 -8.78
C PRO A 162 21.90 -4.83 -8.28
N ALA A 163 22.87 -3.99 -8.64
CA ALA A 163 22.92 -2.58 -8.22
C ALA A 163 21.72 -1.75 -8.74
N ARG A 164 21.05 -2.20 -9.79
CA ARG A 164 19.87 -1.52 -10.36
C ARG A 164 18.57 -1.81 -9.63
N LEU A 165 18.56 -2.78 -8.71
CA LEU A 165 17.39 -3.08 -7.88
C LEU A 165 17.58 -2.48 -6.49
N VAL A 166 16.74 -1.49 -6.14
CA VAL A 166 16.80 -0.78 -4.86
C VAL A 166 15.57 -1.10 -4.03
N ARG A 167 15.79 -1.59 -2.80
CA ARG A 167 14.70 -1.84 -1.86
C ARG A 167 14.19 -0.55 -1.25
N LEU A 168 12.90 -0.28 -1.41
CA LEU A 168 12.15 0.72 -0.66
C LEU A 168 11.04 0.01 0.10
N ARG A 169 11.02 0.10 1.43
CA ARG A 169 9.92 -0.46 2.22
C ARG A 169 8.63 0.30 1.97
N PRO A 170 7.44 -0.33 2.10
CA PRO A 170 6.18 0.39 2.15
C PRO A 170 6.25 1.47 3.21
N PHE A 171 5.76 2.67 2.93
CA PHE A 171 5.91 3.83 3.80
C PHE A 171 4.65 4.69 3.82
N LEU A 172 4.55 5.56 4.80
CA LEU A 172 3.47 6.52 4.95
C LEU A 172 3.96 7.81 5.61
N ASP A 173 3.12 8.84 5.57
CA ASP A 173 3.28 10.01 6.42
C ASP A 173 2.80 9.64 7.83
N THR A 174 3.72 9.57 8.78
CA THR A 174 3.43 9.19 10.17
C THR A 174 2.83 10.32 10.99
N GLY A 175 2.96 11.57 10.56
CA GLY A 175 2.54 12.76 11.31
C GLY A 175 1.11 12.69 11.87
N PRO A 176 0.09 12.42 11.04
CA PRO A 176 -1.30 12.34 11.50
C PRO A 176 -1.53 11.27 12.59
N TYR A 177 -0.83 10.14 12.49
CA TYR A 177 -0.97 9.02 13.44
C TYR A 177 -0.26 9.31 14.77
N VAL A 178 0.91 9.94 14.73
CA VAL A 178 1.65 10.39 15.92
C VAL A 178 0.85 11.46 16.66
N SER A 179 0.28 12.42 15.95
CA SER A 179 -0.59 13.45 16.56
C SER A 179 -1.80 12.82 17.24
N ALA A 180 -2.51 11.93 16.53
CA ALA A 180 -3.66 11.24 17.12
C ALA A 180 -3.29 10.38 18.35
N ALA A 181 -2.11 9.74 18.33
CA ALA A 181 -1.61 8.96 19.46
C ALA A 181 -1.32 9.83 20.71
N ALA A 182 -0.79 11.03 20.51
CA ALA A 182 -0.59 12.00 21.59
C ALA A 182 -1.92 12.43 22.24
N ASP A 183 -2.98 12.50 21.46
CA ASP A 183 -4.33 12.91 21.89
C ASP A 183 -5.21 11.73 22.35
N ARG A 184 -4.68 10.48 22.43
CA ARG A 184 -5.43 9.27 22.76
C ARG A 184 -6.37 9.45 23.96
N THR A 185 -5.89 10.06 25.04
CA THR A 185 -6.65 10.21 26.30
C THR A 185 -7.91 11.07 26.12
N SER A 186 -7.82 12.13 25.32
CA SER A 186 -8.95 13.01 25.02
C SER A 186 -9.87 12.43 23.93
N LEU A 187 -9.30 11.73 22.94
CA LEU A 187 -10.05 11.16 21.82
C LEU A 187 -10.85 9.92 22.22
N ARG A 188 -10.33 9.04 23.09
CA ARG A 188 -10.98 7.78 23.43
C ARG A 188 -12.41 7.94 23.99
N PRO A 189 -12.70 8.85 24.94
CA PRO A 189 -14.09 9.06 25.40
C PRO A 189 -15.01 9.61 24.31
N VAL A 190 -14.49 10.41 23.38
CA VAL A 190 -15.25 10.97 22.26
C VAL A 190 -15.66 9.87 21.28
N LEU A 191 -14.70 9.05 20.87
CA LEU A 191 -14.95 7.91 19.97
C LEU A 191 -15.77 6.81 20.64
N ALA A 192 -15.62 6.60 21.95
CA ALA A 192 -16.45 5.71 22.75
C ALA A 192 -17.94 6.07 22.62
N ARG A 193 -18.28 7.33 22.81
CA ARG A 193 -19.66 7.83 22.63
C ARG A 193 -20.13 7.73 21.19
N ARG A 194 -19.27 8.10 20.22
CA ARG A 194 -19.60 8.08 18.79
C ARG A 194 -19.96 6.68 18.29
N PHE A 195 -19.22 5.67 18.73
CA PHE A 195 -19.37 4.29 18.24
C PHE A 195 -20.07 3.35 19.23
N GLY A 196 -20.51 3.84 20.39
CA GLY A 196 -21.16 3.01 21.42
C GLY A 196 -20.23 1.95 21.99
N LEU A 197 -18.97 2.32 22.25
CA LEU A 197 -17.95 1.44 22.84
C LEU A 197 -17.74 1.79 24.31
N PRO A 198 -17.56 0.81 25.22
CA PRO A 198 -17.15 1.06 26.59
C PRO A 198 -15.72 1.59 26.65
N VAL A 199 -15.44 2.58 27.48
CA VAL A 199 -14.11 3.21 27.59
C VAL A 199 -13.10 2.25 28.21
N ASP A 200 -13.53 1.41 29.14
CA ASP A 200 -12.67 0.59 30.00
C ASP A 200 -12.41 -0.83 29.45
N GLU A 201 -13.11 -1.24 28.38
CA GLU A 201 -12.84 -2.52 27.71
C GLU A 201 -11.81 -2.36 26.59
N PRO A 202 -11.01 -3.41 26.26
CA PRO A 202 -10.13 -3.38 25.12
C PRO A 202 -10.88 -3.26 23.79
N TRP A 203 -10.42 -2.35 22.93
CA TRP A 203 -10.94 -2.20 21.58
C TRP A 203 -10.08 -2.91 20.56
N LEU A 204 -10.65 -3.90 19.92
CA LEU A 204 -10.11 -4.50 18.71
C LEU A 204 -10.59 -3.68 17.50
N VAL A 205 -9.76 -3.53 16.48
CA VAL A 205 -10.15 -2.85 15.25
C VAL A 205 -9.84 -3.70 14.03
N ALA A 206 -10.77 -3.78 13.09
CA ALA A 206 -10.58 -4.37 11.76
C ALA A 206 -10.88 -3.30 10.70
N VAL A 207 -9.91 -2.99 9.83
CA VAL A 207 -10.02 -1.91 8.85
C VAL A 207 -9.75 -2.45 7.45
N ALA A 208 -10.80 -2.59 6.65
CA ALA A 208 -10.69 -3.00 5.26
C ALA A 208 -11.95 -2.68 4.46
N MET A 209 -11.79 -2.54 3.15
CA MET A 209 -12.93 -2.53 2.22
C MET A 209 -13.62 -3.90 2.23
N MET A 210 -14.95 -3.91 2.20
CA MET A 210 -15.76 -5.13 2.17
C MET A 210 -16.00 -5.56 0.71
N ARG A 211 -15.09 -6.40 0.20
CA ARG A 211 -15.16 -6.97 -1.14
C ARG A 211 -15.18 -8.49 -1.07
N ALA A 212 -15.87 -9.13 -2.01
CA ALA A 212 -15.80 -10.56 -2.19
C ALA A 212 -14.35 -11.07 -2.40
N GLY A 213 -14.10 -12.32 -2.07
CA GLY A 213 -12.78 -12.95 -2.17
C GLY A 213 -11.93 -12.70 -0.91
N ASP A 214 -10.67 -12.31 -1.07
CA ASP A 214 -9.65 -12.27 -0.01
C ASP A 214 -10.06 -11.41 1.20
N LYS A 215 -10.75 -10.28 0.98
CA LYS A 215 -11.20 -9.42 2.07
C LYS A 215 -12.33 -10.06 2.87
N GLN A 216 -13.31 -10.65 2.19
CA GLN A 216 -14.38 -11.40 2.84
C GLN A 216 -13.83 -12.61 3.59
N ALA A 217 -12.88 -13.35 3.01
CA ALA A 217 -12.20 -14.47 3.66
C ALA A 217 -11.47 -14.03 4.94
N SER A 218 -10.85 -12.84 4.92
CA SER A 218 -10.21 -12.27 6.13
C SER A 218 -11.24 -11.97 7.22
N TYR A 219 -12.39 -11.37 6.89
CA TYR A 219 -13.46 -11.15 7.87
C TYR A 219 -13.99 -12.46 8.47
N ALA A 220 -14.13 -13.51 7.65
CA ALA A 220 -14.57 -14.83 8.13
C ALA A 220 -13.56 -15.45 9.13
N VAL A 221 -12.27 -15.26 8.93
CA VAL A 221 -11.25 -15.67 9.93
C VAL A 221 -11.37 -14.85 11.21
N VAL A 222 -11.55 -13.51 11.12
CA VAL A 222 -11.80 -12.65 12.30
C VAL A 222 -13.00 -13.15 13.09
N SER A 223 -14.10 -13.45 12.40
CA SER A 223 -15.35 -13.94 13.00
C SER A 223 -15.12 -15.20 13.84
N ARG A 224 -14.55 -16.25 13.23
CA ARG A 224 -14.29 -17.53 13.90
C ARG A 224 -13.24 -17.44 15.01
N ALA A 225 -12.20 -16.62 14.80
CA ALA A 225 -11.16 -16.45 15.79
C ALA A 225 -11.66 -15.71 17.04
N LEU A 226 -12.45 -14.65 16.87
CA LEU A 226 -13.00 -13.89 18.01
C LEU A 226 -14.13 -14.64 18.73
N GLU A 227 -14.87 -15.51 18.05
CA GLU A 227 -15.81 -16.44 18.68
C GLU A 227 -15.11 -17.32 19.74
N ARG A 228 -13.88 -17.81 19.45
CA ARG A 228 -13.06 -18.59 20.38
C ARG A 228 -12.60 -17.80 21.62
N LEU A 229 -12.71 -16.48 21.60
CA LEU A 229 -12.31 -15.57 22.67
C LEU A 229 -13.52 -14.90 23.35
N ALA A 230 -14.69 -15.52 23.25
CA ALA A 230 -15.93 -14.99 23.83
C ALA A 230 -15.92 -14.90 25.37
N ASP A 231 -15.03 -15.64 26.03
CA ASP A 231 -14.82 -15.62 27.49
C ASP A 231 -14.02 -14.39 27.99
N ARG A 232 -13.42 -13.59 27.08
CA ARG A 232 -12.61 -12.43 27.40
C ARG A 232 -13.35 -11.10 27.16
N PRO A 233 -13.00 -10.02 27.90
CA PRO A 233 -13.54 -8.68 27.65
C PRO A 233 -12.87 -8.06 26.41
N TRP A 234 -13.63 -7.75 25.39
CA TRP A 234 -13.21 -6.99 24.20
C TRP A 234 -14.42 -6.47 23.42
N ARG A 235 -14.23 -5.43 22.64
CA ARG A 235 -15.16 -4.92 21.63
C ARG A 235 -14.46 -4.83 20.28
N LEU A 236 -15.16 -5.15 19.20
CA LEU A 236 -14.65 -5.03 17.84
C LEU A 236 -15.29 -3.83 17.15
N LEU A 237 -14.48 -2.88 16.72
CA LEU A 237 -14.87 -1.82 15.80
C LEU A 237 -14.48 -2.23 14.38
N VAL A 238 -15.46 -2.40 13.51
CA VAL A 238 -15.25 -2.70 12.08
C VAL A 238 -15.35 -1.41 11.29
N VAL A 239 -14.26 -1.04 10.61
CA VAL A 239 -14.16 0.16 9.78
C VAL A 239 -14.02 -0.25 8.32
N GLY A 240 -14.90 0.26 7.50
CA GLY A 240 -14.94 0.00 6.08
C GLY A 240 -16.35 -0.14 5.55
N ASP A 241 -16.43 -0.23 4.24
CA ASP A 241 -17.67 -0.40 3.50
C ASP A 241 -17.39 -1.13 2.18
N GLY A 242 -18.43 -1.58 1.50
CA GLY A 242 -18.29 -2.19 0.19
C GLY A 242 -19.41 -3.16 -0.17
N PRO A 243 -19.38 -3.70 -1.40
CA PRO A 243 -20.46 -4.53 -1.92
C PRO A 243 -20.70 -5.84 -1.14
N ALA A 244 -19.71 -6.31 -0.34
CA ALA A 244 -19.84 -7.52 0.49
C ALA A 244 -20.21 -7.21 1.96
N LEU A 245 -20.73 -6.01 2.27
CA LEU A 245 -21.09 -5.62 3.64
C LEU A 245 -22.15 -6.57 4.24
N ALA A 246 -23.16 -6.94 3.46
CA ALA A 246 -24.24 -7.80 3.93
C ALA A 246 -23.73 -9.19 4.32
N GLU A 247 -22.87 -9.78 3.49
CA GLU A 247 -22.26 -11.09 3.72
C GLU A 247 -21.28 -11.07 4.92
N VAL A 248 -20.52 -10.00 5.05
CA VAL A 248 -19.59 -9.80 6.20
C VAL A 248 -20.41 -9.70 7.50
N ARG A 249 -21.51 -8.95 7.50
CA ARG A 249 -22.40 -8.87 8.67
C ARG A 249 -23.03 -10.21 8.99
N ALA A 250 -23.55 -10.92 7.98
CA ALA A 250 -24.18 -12.22 8.15
C ALA A 250 -23.22 -13.27 8.77
N ASP A 251 -21.91 -13.13 8.57
CA ASP A 251 -20.91 -14.00 9.19
C ASP A 251 -20.53 -13.55 10.62
N LEU A 252 -20.34 -12.26 10.86
CA LEU A 252 -19.88 -11.77 12.16
C LEU A 252 -20.99 -11.72 13.23
N GLU A 253 -22.17 -11.21 12.88
CA GLU A 253 -23.22 -10.92 13.86
C GLU A 253 -23.75 -12.16 14.62
N PRO A 254 -23.98 -13.34 14.00
CA PRO A 254 -24.41 -14.52 14.73
C PRO A 254 -23.37 -15.08 15.71
N ARG A 255 -22.06 -14.90 15.43
CA ARG A 255 -20.95 -15.50 16.20
C ARG A 255 -20.53 -14.66 17.38
N ILE A 256 -20.37 -13.34 17.15
CA ILE A 256 -19.78 -12.45 18.17
C ILE A 256 -20.76 -11.39 18.69
N GLY A 257 -22.04 -11.49 18.29
CA GLY A 257 -23.20 -10.82 18.86
C GLY A 257 -23.01 -9.32 19.06
N GLY A 258 -23.46 -8.80 20.21
CA GLY A 258 -23.43 -7.38 20.54
C GLY A 258 -22.04 -6.75 20.75
N ARG A 259 -20.96 -7.50 20.51
CA ARG A 259 -19.57 -7.01 20.68
C ARG A 259 -19.04 -6.25 19.47
N VAL A 260 -19.74 -6.32 18.33
CA VAL A 260 -19.35 -5.62 17.10
C VAL A 260 -19.99 -4.23 17.03
N ARG A 261 -19.21 -3.26 16.61
CA ARG A 261 -19.67 -1.93 16.21
C ARG A 261 -19.22 -1.64 14.77
N TRP A 262 -20.10 -1.05 13.99
CA TRP A 262 -19.87 -0.77 12.57
C TRP A 262 -19.70 0.73 12.39
N ALA A 263 -18.50 1.16 12.00
CA ALA A 263 -18.17 2.57 11.79
C ALA A 263 -18.46 3.06 10.36
N GLY A 264 -18.70 2.14 9.41
CA GLY A 264 -18.72 2.48 8.00
C GLY A 264 -17.34 2.92 7.48
N ALA A 265 -17.31 3.56 6.33
CA ALA A 265 -16.07 4.14 5.80
C ALA A 265 -15.73 5.43 6.54
N LEU A 266 -14.48 5.55 7.00
CA LEU A 266 -13.97 6.73 7.69
C LEU A 266 -12.95 7.50 6.83
N GLY A 267 -12.89 8.82 7.02
CA GLY A 267 -11.83 9.67 6.49
C GLY A 267 -10.48 9.41 7.18
N ALA A 268 -9.40 9.92 6.59
CA ALA A 268 -8.04 9.65 7.09
C ALA A 268 -7.81 10.16 8.52
N GLU A 269 -8.36 11.33 8.86
CA GLU A 269 -8.23 11.94 10.19
C GLU A 269 -8.99 11.12 11.26
N ASP A 270 -10.25 10.79 11.00
CA ASP A 270 -11.05 9.93 11.88
C ASP A 270 -10.39 8.56 12.08
N LEU A 271 -9.84 8.00 10.99
CA LEU A 271 -9.18 6.71 11.02
C LEU A 271 -7.90 6.72 11.86
N ALA A 272 -7.10 7.79 11.78
CA ALA A 272 -5.93 7.95 12.64
C ALA A 272 -6.32 7.96 14.13
N GLY A 273 -7.40 8.67 14.49
CA GLY A 273 -7.96 8.68 15.85
C GLY A 273 -8.44 7.30 16.30
N VAL A 274 -9.09 6.54 15.40
CA VAL A 274 -9.52 5.16 15.69
C VAL A 274 -8.33 4.25 15.98
N TYR A 275 -7.28 4.27 15.15
CA TYR A 275 -6.07 3.49 15.40
C TYR A 275 -5.39 3.89 16.71
N ALA A 276 -5.28 5.19 16.98
CA ALA A 276 -4.68 5.69 18.22
C ALA A 276 -5.44 5.23 19.47
N CYS A 277 -6.77 5.12 19.39
CA CYS A 277 -7.62 4.70 20.50
C CYS A 277 -7.82 3.19 20.60
N ALA A 278 -7.57 2.43 19.53
CA ALA A 278 -7.65 0.98 19.56
C ALA A 278 -6.53 0.38 20.42
N ASP A 279 -6.80 -0.79 21.00
CA ASP A 279 -5.83 -1.53 21.81
C ASP A 279 -5.11 -2.61 20.99
N LEU A 280 -5.74 -3.08 19.90
CA LEU A 280 -5.17 -4.09 19.01
C LEU A 280 -5.85 -4.05 17.64
N MET A 281 -5.07 -4.04 16.57
CA MET A 281 -5.61 -4.30 15.25
C MET A 281 -5.59 -5.79 14.94
N VAL A 282 -6.72 -6.33 14.49
CA VAL A 282 -6.89 -7.74 14.14
C VAL A 282 -7.26 -7.87 12.65
N TRP A 283 -6.32 -8.34 11.84
CA TRP A 283 -6.54 -8.49 10.41
C TRP A 283 -5.80 -9.71 9.84
N PRO A 284 -6.48 -10.81 9.50
CA PRO A 284 -5.85 -12.04 8.99
C PRO A 284 -5.13 -11.86 7.66
N ALA A 285 -5.41 -10.79 6.94
CA ALA A 285 -4.66 -10.36 5.76
C ALA A 285 -4.53 -11.45 4.67
N VAL A 286 -5.60 -12.23 4.41
CA VAL A 286 -5.60 -13.26 3.37
C VAL A 286 -5.19 -12.64 2.04
N ASN A 287 -4.11 -13.17 1.44
CA ASN A 287 -3.53 -12.68 0.17
C ASN A 287 -3.29 -11.16 0.12
N GLU A 288 -2.74 -10.59 1.19
CA GLU A 288 -2.44 -9.16 1.29
C GLU A 288 -1.08 -8.84 0.66
N ALA A 289 -1.05 -7.86 -0.25
CA ALA A 289 0.20 -7.45 -0.91
C ALA A 289 1.13 -6.68 0.05
N TYR A 290 0.61 -5.66 0.73
CA TYR A 290 1.38 -4.79 1.64
C TYR A 290 0.77 -4.66 3.03
N GLY A 291 -0.57 -4.53 3.12
CA GLY A 291 -1.24 -4.29 4.38
C GLY A 291 -1.05 -2.86 4.92
N MET A 292 -1.29 -1.85 4.09
CA MET A 292 -1.13 -0.44 4.51
C MET A 292 -1.91 -0.08 5.77
N ALA A 293 -3.09 -0.68 5.97
CA ALA A 293 -3.87 -0.49 7.20
C ALA A 293 -3.14 -1.00 8.45
N LEU A 294 -2.35 -2.10 8.32
CA LEU A 294 -1.51 -2.61 9.40
C LEU A 294 -0.38 -1.63 9.73
N LEU A 295 0.22 -1.01 8.70
CA LEU A 295 1.28 -0.02 8.88
C LEU A 295 0.74 1.26 9.51
N GLU A 296 -0.47 1.69 9.16
CA GLU A 296 -1.18 2.82 9.75
C GLU A 296 -1.45 2.61 11.25
N ALA A 297 -1.94 1.42 11.61
CA ALA A 297 -2.17 1.05 13.00
C ALA A 297 -0.86 1.11 13.80
N GLN A 298 0.22 0.54 13.27
CA GLN A 298 1.53 0.59 13.90
C GLN A 298 2.06 2.02 14.06
N ALA A 299 1.85 2.90 13.08
CA ALA A 299 2.23 4.32 13.17
C ALA A 299 1.51 5.05 14.32
N ALA A 300 0.28 4.64 14.64
CA ALA A 300 -0.50 5.15 15.76
C ALA A 300 -0.17 4.46 17.11
N GLY A 301 0.79 3.55 17.15
CA GLY A 301 1.13 2.77 18.34
C GLY A 301 0.13 1.66 18.66
N CYS A 302 -0.73 1.28 17.74
CA CYS A 302 -1.64 0.14 17.87
C CYS A 302 -0.92 -1.12 17.40
N PRO A 303 -0.66 -2.10 18.26
CA PRO A 303 -0.04 -3.36 17.87
C PRO A 303 -0.98 -4.16 16.98
N VAL A 304 -0.42 -5.07 16.18
CA VAL A 304 -1.15 -5.77 15.12
C VAL A 304 -1.09 -7.27 15.31
N VAL A 305 -2.23 -7.97 15.11
CA VAL A 305 -2.25 -9.41 14.83
C VAL A 305 -2.68 -9.62 13.40
N ALA A 306 -1.81 -10.26 12.60
CA ALA A 306 -2.04 -10.46 11.18
C ALA A 306 -1.67 -11.86 10.69
N GLY A 307 -2.11 -12.22 9.48
CA GLY A 307 -1.66 -13.43 8.79
C GLY A 307 -0.27 -13.24 8.17
N ARG A 308 0.55 -14.28 8.22
CA ARG A 308 1.89 -14.32 7.63
C ARG A 308 1.80 -14.54 6.12
N THR A 309 1.52 -13.49 5.36
CA THR A 309 1.33 -13.55 3.90
C THR A 309 1.93 -12.35 3.20
N GLY A 310 2.29 -12.51 1.94
CA GLY A 310 2.74 -11.43 1.05
C GLY A 310 3.78 -10.51 1.68
N GLY A 311 3.53 -9.21 1.65
CA GLY A 311 4.38 -8.18 2.25
C GLY A 311 4.13 -7.90 3.73
N VAL A 312 3.21 -8.62 4.40
CA VAL A 312 2.91 -8.40 5.82
C VAL A 312 4.14 -8.59 6.72
N PRO A 313 5.01 -9.62 6.54
CA PRO A 313 6.23 -9.76 7.31
C PRO A 313 7.27 -8.65 7.09
N ASP A 314 7.14 -7.86 6.03
CA ASP A 314 8.00 -6.71 5.78
C ASP A 314 7.66 -5.52 6.70
N ILE A 315 6.44 -5.49 7.27
CA ILE A 315 5.94 -4.39 8.09
C ILE A 315 5.58 -4.80 9.53
N VAL A 316 5.25 -6.07 9.78
CA VAL A 316 4.94 -6.58 11.13
C VAL A 316 6.07 -7.51 11.58
N ARG A 317 6.77 -7.15 12.65
CA ARG A 317 7.81 -7.98 13.29
C ARG A 317 7.16 -8.85 14.35
N ASP A 318 7.09 -10.16 14.07
CA ASP A 318 6.47 -11.14 15.00
C ASP A 318 7.14 -11.12 16.38
N GLY A 319 6.33 -10.98 17.41
CA GLY A 319 6.78 -10.87 18.80
C GLY A 319 7.33 -9.51 19.22
N VAL A 320 7.51 -8.55 18.29
CA VAL A 320 8.09 -7.22 18.55
C VAL A 320 7.05 -6.11 18.31
N THR A 321 6.53 -6.00 17.09
CA THR A 321 5.54 -4.94 16.76
C THR A 321 4.11 -5.47 16.69
N GLY A 322 3.94 -6.77 16.90
CA GLY A 322 2.68 -7.49 16.84
C GLY A 322 2.90 -9.00 16.77
N ARG A 323 1.89 -9.73 16.30
CA ARG A 323 1.95 -11.19 16.14
C ARG A 323 1.54 -11.58 14.71
N LEU A 324 2.19 -12.64 14.20
CA LEU A 324 1.87 -13.23 12.90
C LEU A 324 1.39 -14.67 13.07
N ALA A 325 0.22 -14.98 12.50
CA ALA A 325 -0.35 -16.33 12.48
C ALA A 325 -0.30 -16.93 11.06
N PRO A 326 -0.34 -18.25 10.89
CA PRO A 326 -0.52 -18.87 9.59
C PRO A 326 -1.82 -18.41 8.93
N VAL A 327 -1.78 -18.22 7.62
CA VAL A 327 -2.96 -17.76 6.85
C VAL A 327 -4.04 -18.84 6.86
N GLY A 328 -5.27 -18.43 7.14
CA GLY A 328 -6.44 -19.33 7.14
C GLY A 328 -6.61 -20.18 8.41
N ASP A 329 -5.66 -20.13 9.32
CA ASP A 329 -5.74 -20.82 10.63
C ASP A 329 -6.36 -19.90 11.68
N ASP A 330 -7.68 -20.03 11.87
CA ASP A 330 -8.43 -19.20 12.84
C ASP A 330 -8.09 -19.54 14.30
N ALA A 331 -7.65 -20.76 14.60
CA ALA A 331 -7.23 -21.14 15.95
C ALA A 331 -5.87 -20.51 16.31
N ALA A 332 -4.89 -20.58 15.40
CA ALA A 332 -3.61 -19.91 15.58
C ALA A 332 -3.76 -18.38 15.62
N PHE A 333 -4.67 -17.82 14.81
CA PHE A 333 -4.97 -16.39 14.83
C PHE A 333 -5.60 -15.98 16.17
N ALA A 334 -6.57 -16.75 16.69
CA ALA A 334 -7.16 -16.53 18.00
C ALA A 334 -6.12 -16.59 19.13
N ALA A 335 -5.22 -17.59 19.11
CA ALA A 335 -4.13 -17.71 20.07
C ALA A 335 -3.20 -16.48 20.03
N ALA A 336 -2.86 -15.98 18.84
CA ALA A 336 -2.05 -14.78 18.68
C ALA A 336 -2.75 -13.53 19.23
N VAL A 337 -4.07 -13.39 19.04
CA VAL A 337 -4.90 -12.31 19.62
C VAL A 337 -4.92 -12.43 21.15
N ALA A 338 -5.14 -13.64 21.70
CA ALA A 338 -5.18 -13.88 23.13
C ALA A 338 -3.90 -13.43 23.84
N VAL A 339 -2.72 -13.71 23.27
CA VAL A 339 -1.42 -13.30 23.84
C VAL A 339 -1.33 -11.80 24.10
N LEU A 340 -1.89 -10.97 23.20
CA LEU A 340 -1.87 -9.51 23.36
C LEU A 340 -3.12 -8.98 24.06
N LEU A 341 -4.22 -9.71 24.07
CA LEU A 341 -5.44 -9.34 24.78
C LEU A 341 -5.30 -9.56 26.29
N ASP A 342 -4.70 -10.68 26.68
CA ASP A 342 -4.56 -11.10 28.07
C ASP A 342 -3.43 -10.35 28.82
N ASP A 343 -2.43 -9.80 28.09
CA ASP A 343 -1.29 -9.07 28.66
C ASP A 343 -1.26 -7.61 28.19
N ALA A 344 -1.79 -6.71 29.01
CA ALA A 344 -1.82 -5.27 28.73
C ALA A 344 -0.40 -4.65 28.66
N GLY A 345 0.55 -5.15 29.48
CA GLY A 345 1.93 -4.68 29.47
C GLY A 345 2.62 -4.97 28.15
N LYS A 346 2.52 -6.22 27.71
CA LYS A 346 3.05 -6.67 26.41
C LYS A 346 2.39 -5.95 25.24
N ARG A 347 1.09 -5.71 25.30
CA ARG A 347 0.35 -4.95 24.29
C ARG A 347 0.90 -3.52 24.16
N VAL A 348 1.14 -2.84 25.28
CA VAL A 348 1.73 -1.49 25.30
C VAL A 348 3.17 -1.50 24.77
N GLU A 349 3.98 -2.49 25.17
CA GLU A 349 5.35 -2.66 24.67
C GLU A 349 5.38 -2.85 23.16
N CYS A 350 4.59 -3.78 22.64
CA CYS A 350 4.44 -3.99 21.20
C CYS A 350 4.00 -2.72 20.46
N GLY A 351 3.05 -1.97 21.01
CA GLY A 351 2.57 -0.72 20.43
C GLY A 351 3.66 0.36 20.35
N ARG A 352 4.46 0.51 21.42
CA ARG A 352 5.62 1.44 21.40
C ARG A 352 6.67 1.01 20.38
N ALA A 353 7.00 -0.27 20.32
CA ALA A 353 7.92 -0.81 19.34
C ALA A 353 7.38 -0.62 17.90
N ALA A 354 6.08 -0.83 17.69
CA ALA A 354 5.42 -0.62 16.41
C ALA A 354 5.55 0.82 15.92
N ALA A 355 5.25 1.81 16.77
CA ALA A 355 5.39 3.23 16.45
C ALA A 355 6.86 3.59 16.13
N ALA A 356 7.81 3.14 16.95
CA ALA A 356 9.23 3.43 16.77
C ALA A 356 9.78 2.84 15.46
N VAL A 357 9.48 1.56 15.16
CA VAL A 357 9.90 0.89 13.91
C VAL A 357 9.27 1.56 12.71
N THR A 358 7.97 1.91 12.78
CA THR A 358 7.28 2.55 11.67
C THR A 358 7.86 3.94 11.39
N ALA A 359 8.13 4.74 12.40
CA ALA A 359 8.75 6.06 12.22
C ALA A 359 10.15 5.96 11.60
N ALA A 360 10.97 5.02 12.06
CA ALA A 360 12.36 4.87 11.62
C ALA A 360 12.49 4.27 10.21
N GLU A 361 11.67 3.29 9.84
CA GLU A 361 11.88 2.46 8.66
C GLU A 361 10.81 2.64 7.58
N HIS A 362 9.64 3.13 7.95
CA HIS A 362 8.45 3.27 7.11
C HIS A 362 7.93 4.71 7.06
N GLY A 363 8.65 5.68 7.64
CA GLY A 363 8.31 7.09 7.57
C GLY A 363 8.63 7.69 6.20
N ILE A 364 7.87 8.71 5.81
CA ILE A 364 8.05 9.40 4.51
C ILE A 364 9.44 10.04 4.37
N ALA A 365 10.06 10.47 5.47
CA ALA A 365 11.41 11.06 5.46
C ALA A 365 12.49 10.03 5.05
N GLU A 366 12.39 8.78 5.54
CA GLU A 366 13.29 7.70 5.13
C GLU A 366 13.07 7.31 3.66
N ALA A 367 11.81 7.26 3.21
CA ALA A 367 11.49 7.04 1.81
C ALA A 367 12.05 8.16 0.91
N ALA A 368 11.93 9.42 1.34
CA ALA A 368 12.48 10.57 0.64
C ALA A 368 14.02 10.47 0.50
N ARG A 369 14.72 10.17 1.58
CA ARG A 369 16.18 10.00 1.60
C ARG A 369 16.63 8.88 0.64
N ARG A 370 15.91 7.73 0.63
CA ARG A 370 16.24 6.62 -0.27
C ARG A 370 15.98 6.95 -1.73
N LEU A 371 14.85 7.60 -2.02
CA LEU A 371 14.51 8.01 -3.38
C LEU A 371 15.49 9.05 -3.91
N ASP A 372 15.91 10.04 -3.09
CA ASP A 372 16.92 11.01 -3.46
C ASP A 372 18.26 10.35 -3.80
N ALA A 373 18.69 9.39 -2.99
CA ALA A 373 19.91 8.63 -3.26
C ALA A 373 19.87 7.91 -4.61
N VAL A 374 18.73 7.24 -4.92
CA VAL A 374 18.52 6.58 -6.22
C VAL A 374 18.57 7.58 -7.37
N LEU A 375 17.84 8.70 -7.27
CA LEU A 375 17.80 9.69 -8.35
C LEU A 375 19.16 10.34 -8.55
N THR A 376 19.89 10.64 -7.47
CA THR A 376 21.25 11.21 -7.54
C THR A 376 22.23 10.24 -8.21
N GLU A 377 22.12 8.94 -7.93
CA GLU A 377 22.99 7.91 -8.52
C GLU A 377 22.75 7.78 -10.02
N VAL A 378 21.50 7.71 -10.47
CA VAL A 378 21.17 7.50 -11.89
C VAL A 378 21.35 8.75 -12.77
N THR A 379 21.52 9.94 -12.17
CA THR A 379 21.73 11.20 -12.90
C THR A 379 23.18 11.64 -12.96
N ARG A 380 24.10 10.93 -12.31
CA ARG A 380 25.56 11.11 -12.44
C ARG A 380 26.08 10.53 -13.76
#